data_77266e8c80d87d63fd824220a79b58c5
#
_entry.id   77266e8c80d87d63fd824220a79b58c5
#
_cell.length_a   1.000
_cell.length_b   1.000
_cell.length_c   1.000
_cell.angle_alpha   90.00
_cell.angle_beta   90.00
_cell.angle_gamma   90.00
#
_symmetry.space_group_name_H-M   'P 1'
#
loop_
_entity.id
_entity.type
_entity.pdbx_description
1 polymer ?
#
loop_
_entity_poly.entity_id
_entity_poly.type
_entity_poly.pdbx_seq_one_letter_code
_entity_poly.pdbx_strand_id
1 'polypeptide(L)'
;MKMRLNVSQERQEELRAILLEHGIEVDEVAELVLSESNAFAGTLMVRRKGERVLLPSNEIIYIESQGHTVEVHTLEETYQARERLYQVLARLDEEKFLRISNSVIIAKSKVQRITPTLSMKFILTMADGAKVDVTRSYYYIFKEAFGI
;
A
#
# COMPACT_ATOMS: atom_id res chain seq x y z
N MET A 1 -24.00 13.66 7.74
CA MET A 1 -22.92 12.66 7.64
C MET A 1 -22.00 13.03 6.49
N LYS A 2 -20.72 12.91 6.68
CA LYS A 2 -19.71 13.16 5.65
C LYS A 2 -18.95 11.89 5.33
N MET A 3 -18.57 11.74 4.06
CA MET A 3 -17.92 10.55 3.57
C MET A 3 -16.90 10.91 2.49
N ARG A 4 -15.74 10.25 2.49
CA ARG A 4 -14.74 10.38 1.44
C ARG A 4 -14.96 9.28 0.40
N LEU A 5 -14.82 9.63 -0.88
CA LEU A 5 -14.94 8.67 -1.98
C LEU A 5 -13.56 8.18 -2.43
N ASN A 6 -13.40 6.87 -2.49
CA ASN A 6 -12.25 6.20 -3.08
C ASN A 6 -12.76 5.30 -4.21
N VAL A 7 -13.16 5.93 -5.31
CA VAL A 7 -13.76 5.27 -6.47
C VAL A 7 -13.16 5.84 -7.75
N SER A 8 -13.39 5.18 -8.89
CA SER A 8 -12.95 5.67 -10.19
C SER A 8 -13.57 7.05 -10.49
N GLN A 9 -12.85 7.89 -11.23
CA GLN A 9 -13.33 9.21 -11.60
C GLN A 9 -14.66 9.18 -12.36
N GLU A 10 -14.87 8.15 -13.17
CA GLU A 10 -16.10 7.97 -13.94
C GLU A 10 -17.34 7.84 -13.06
N ARG A 11 -17.18 7.27 -11.87
CA ARG A 11 -18.28 7.02 -10.94
C ARG A 11 -18.43 8.07 -9.85
N GLN A 12 -17.48 8.97 -9.71
CA GLN A 12 -17.50 9.95 -8.62
C GLN A 12 -18.71 10.88 -8.66
N GLU A 13 -19.03 11.42 -9.83
CA GLU A 13 -20.16 12.37 -9.94
C GLU A 13 -21.50 11.69 -9.67
N GLU A 14 -21.69 10.48 -10.21
CA GLU A 14 -22.89 9.69 -10.01
C GLU A 14 -23.09 9.36 -8.52
N LEU A 15 -22.03 8.85 -7.88
CA LEU A 15 -22.08 8.50 -6.46
C LEU A 15 -22.25 9.71 -5.57
N ARG A 16 -21.63 10.83 -5.91
CA ARG A 16 -21.76 12.08 -5.17
C ARG A 16 -23.21 12.56 -5.15
N ALA A 17 -23.89 12.49 -6.30
CA ALA A 17 -25.30 12.86 -6.42
C ALA A 17 -26.21 11.91 -5.61
N ILE A 18 -25.99 10.62 -5.68
CA ILE A 18 -26.75 9.62 -4.93
C ILE A 18 -26.58 9.81 -3.43
N LEU A 19 -25.35 10.03 -2.97
CA LEU A 19 -25.06 10.26 -1.55
C LEU A 19 -25.73 11.54 -1.03
N LEU A 20 -25.72 12.60 -1.83
CA LEU A 20 -26.34 13.86 -1.46
C LEU A 20 -27.85 13.71 -1.29
N GLU A 21 -28.52 12.92 -2.14
CA GLU A 21 -29.95 12.61 -2.01
C GLU A 21 -30.27 11.93 -0.67
N HIS A 22 -29.31 11.22 -0.09
CA HIS A 22 -29.45 10.51 1.18
C HIS A 22 -28.87 11.29 2.36
N GLY A 23 -28.59 12.58 2.18
CA GLY A 23 -28.06 13.43 3.25
C GLY A 23 -26.58 13.20 3.58
N ILE A 24 -25.82 12.62 2.67
CA ILE A 24 -24.40 12.36 2.84
C ILE A 24 -23.60 13.33 1.95
N GLU A 25 -22.74 14.13 2.57
CA GLU A 25 -21.83 15.02 1.85
C GLU A 25 -20.49 14.34 1.59
N VAL A 26 -19.93 14.59 0.41
CA VAL A 26 -18.59 14.11 0.07
C VAL A 26 -17.55 15.14 0.55
N ASP A 27 -16.62 14.69 1.39
CA ASP A 27 -15.59 15.52 1.98
C ASP A 27 -14.27 14.73 2.01
N GLU A 28 -13.21 15.29 1.45
CA GLU A 28 -11.91 14.62 1.32
C GLU A 28 -11.23 14.34 2.65
N VAL A 29 -11.61 15.02 3.73
CA VAL A 29 -11.04 14.80 5.06
C VAL A 29 -11.95 13.99 5.99
N ALA A 30 -13.05 13.46 5.48
CA ALA A 30 -13.97 12.65 6.28
C ALA A 30 -13.32 11.33 6.72
N GLU A 31 -13.67 10.88 7.92
CA GLU A 31 -13.16 9.61 8.47
C GLU A 31 -13.78 8.39 7.79
N LEU A 32 -15.04 8.50 7.38
CA LEU A 32 -15.73 7.42 6.68
C LEU A 32 -15.35 7.42 5.20
N VAL A 33 -15.03 6.27 4.67
CA VAL A 33 -14.61 6.10 3.28
C VAL A 33 -15.53 5.11 2.57
N LEU A 34 -16.05 5.51 1.41
CA LEU A 34 -16.74 4.62 0.50
C LEU A 34 -15.77 4.22 -0.60
N SER A 35 -15.45 2.93 -0.69
CA SER A 35 -14.54 2.40 -1.70
C SER A 35 -15.25 1.48 -2.68
N GLU A 36 -14.76 1.51 -3.92
CA GLU A 36 -15.20 0.60 -4.96
C GLU A 36 -14.68 -0.82 -4.67
N SER A 37 -15.53 -1.82 -4.80
CA SER A 37 -15.15 -3.22 -4.70
C SER A 37 -15.05 -3.81 -6.11
N ASN A 38 -13.99 -4.58 -6.35
CA ASN A 38 -13.87 -5.38 -7.56
C ASN A 38 -13.55 -6.84 -7.22
N ALA A 39 -13.61 -7.73 -8.23
CA ALA A 39 -13.42 -9.17 -8.02
C ALA A 39 -12.02 -9.53 -7.48
N PHE A 40 -11.04 -8.64 -7.64
CA PHE A 40 -9.65 -8.84 -7.20
C PHE A 40 -9.25 -7.93 -6.05
N ALA A 41 -10.21 -7.26 -5.42
CA ALA A 41 -9.93 -6.41 -4.27
C ALA A 41 -9.26 -7.23 -3.16
N GLY A 42 -8.14 -6.71 -2.63
CA GLY A 42 -7.38 -7.40 -1.60
C GLY A 42 -6.45 -8.50 -2.10
N THR A 43 -6.25 -8.63 -3.41
CA THR A 43 -5.28 -9.58 -3.99
C THR A 43 -4.33 -8.87 -4.95
N LEU A 44 -3.16 -9.48 -5.14
CA LEU A 44 -2.17 -9.03 -6.10
C LEU A 44 -1.76 -10.22 -6.98
N MET A 45 -1.78 -10.02 -8.30
CA MET A 45 -1.30 -11.03 -9.22
C MET A 45 0.22 -11.04 -9.21
N VAL A 46 0.80 -12.17 -8.85
CA VAL A 46 2.25 -12.38 -8.77
C VAL A 46 2.63 -13.68 -9.49
N ARG A 47 3.92 -13.94 -9.57
CA ARG A 47 4.45 -15.13 -10.24
C ARG A 47 5.41 -15.88 -9.34
N ARG A 48 5.41 -17.18 -9.49
CA ARG A 48 6.38 -18.06 -8.89
C ARG A 48 6.56 -19.32 -9.75
N LYS A 49 7.80 -19.62 -10.12
CA LYS A 49 8.14 -20.82 -10.92
C LYS A 49 7.29 -20.99 -12.19
N GLY A 50 7.05 -19.88 -12.89
CA GLY A 50 6.28 -19.88 -14.14
C GLY A 50 4.77 -19.89 -13.97
N GLU A 51 4.26 -19.93 -12.74
CA GLU A 51 2.82 -19.90 -12.46
C GLU A 51 2.40 -18.50 -12.01
N ARG A 52 1.16 -18.14 -12.36
CA ARG A 52 0.53 -16.95 -11.85
C ARG A 52 -0.24 -17.29 -10.58
N VAL A 53 -0.06 -16.48 -9.55
CA VAL A 53 -0.67 -16.67 -8.24
C VAL A 53 -1.42 -15.42 -7.86
N LEU A 54 -2.68 -15.58 -7.41
CA LEU A 54 -3.42 -14.49 -6.79
C LEU A 54 -3.09 -14.48 -5.29
N LEU A 55 -2.21 -13.59 -4.92
CA LEU A 55 -1.72 -13.48 -3.56
C LEU A 55 -2.61 -12.55 -2.74
N PRO A 56 -3.19 -13.01 -1.61
CA PRO A 56 -3.88 -12.10 -0.71
C PRO A 56 -2.95 -11.00 -0.23
N SER A 57 -3.36 -9.75 -0.34
CA SER A 57 -2.50 -8.62 0.01
C SER A 57 -2.14 -8.58 1.50
N ASN A 58 -2.97 -9.18 2.38
CA ASN A 58 -2.68 -9.27 3.81
C ASN A 58 -1.52 -10.22 4.15
N GLU A 59 -1.06 -11.02 3.21
CA GLU A 59 0.12 -11.87 3.38
C GLU A 59 1.42 -11.17 2.99
N ILE A 60 1.34 -10.04 2.31
CA ILE A 60 2.51 -9.28 1.86
C ILE A 60 3.15 -8.56 3.04
N ILE A 61 4.46 -8.74 3.20
CA ILE A 61 5.26 -8.05 4.22
C ILE A 61 5.88 -6.79 3.64
N TYR A 62 6.61 -6.94 2.54
CA TYR A 62 7.18 -5.83 1.81
C TYR A 62 7.44 -6.23 0.35
N ILE A 63 7.62 -5.23 -0.49
CA ILE A 63 7.86 -5.38 -1.91
C ILE A 63 9.12 -4.59 -2.26
N GLU A 64 10.01 -5.21 -3.00
CA GLU A 64 11.34 -4.67 -3.27
C GLU A 64 11.67 -4.76 -4.76
N SER A 65 12.16 -3.66 -5.32
CA SER A 65 12.67 -3.63 -6.68
C SER A 65 14.16 -3.90 -6.67
N GLN A 66 14.60 -4.93 -7.39
CA GLN A 66 16.01 -5.27 -7.58
C GLN A 66 16.31 -5.36 -9.08
N GLY A 67 16.99 -4.34 -9.61
CA GLY A 67 17.25 -4.28 -11.05
C GLY A 67 15.95 -4.21 -11.84
N HIS A 68 15.71 -5.21 -12.69
CA HIS A 68 14.52 -5.30 -13.52
C HIS A 68 13.40 -6.16 -12.91
N THR A 69 13.63 -6.72 -11.73
CA THR A 69 12.66 -7.56 -11.05
C THR A 69 12.06 -6.86 -9.85
N VAL A 70 10.78 -7.14 -9.60
CA VAL A 70 10.10 -6.72 -8.38
C VAL A 70 9.77 -7.98 -7.60
N GLU A 71 10.24 -8.04 -6.35
CA GLU A 71 10.04 -9.18 -5.46
C GLU A 71 9.00 -8.84 -4.41
N VAL A 72 8.05 -9.74 -4.21
CA VAL A 72 6.97 -9.63 -3.22
C VAL A 72 7.24 -10.66 -2.12
N HIS A 73 7.54 -10.18 -0.93
CA HIS A 73 7.93 -11.02 0.21
C HIS A 73 6.75 -11.31 1.13
N THR A 74 6.58 -12.59 1.43
CA THR A 74 5.64 -13.09 2.45
C THR A 74 6.43 -13.86 3.51
N LEU A 75 5.76 -14.33 4.57
CA LEU A 75 6.43 -15.13 5.60
C LEU A 75 7.01 -16.43 5.06
N GLU A 76 6.34 -17.04 4.12
CA GLU A 76 6.70 -18.37 3.63
C GLU A 76 7.53 -18.34 2.35
N GLU A 77 7.19 -17.42 1.43
CA GLU A 77 7.75 -17.43 0.09
C GLU A 77 7.98 -16.04 -0.47
N THR A 78 8.81 -15.98 -1.50
CA THR A 78 9.04 -14.77 -2.29
C THR A 78 8.46 -14.99 -3.68
N TYR A 79 7.65 -14.04 -4.12
CA TYR A 79 7.06 -14.02 -5.45
C TYR A 79 7.66 -12.91 -6.29
N GLN A 80 7.39 -12.92 -7.59
CA GLN A 80 7.84 -11.88 -8.51
C GLN A 80 6.63 -11.18 -9.14
N ALA A 81 6.75 -9.87 -9.34
CA ALA A 81 5.81 -9.09 -10.11
C ALA A 81 6.48 -8.63 -11.40
N ARG A 82 5.72 -8.60 -12.50
CA ARG A 82 6.23 -8.13 -13.79
C ARG A 82 6.27 -6.61 -13.88
N GLU A 83 5.37 -5.98 -13.17
CA GLU A 83 5.20 -4.53 -13.23
C GLU A 83 6.29 -3.82 -12.46
N ARG A 84 6.45 -2.54 -12.75
CA ARG A 84 7.34 -1.67 -11.99
C ARG A 84 6.73 -1.37 -10.63
N LEU A 85 7.58 -0.96 -9.69
CA LEU A 85 7.17 -0.75 -8.31
C LEU A 85 5.99 0.23 -8.18
N TYR A 86 6.00 1.35 -8.93
CA TYR A 86 4.92 2.32 -8.88
C TYR A 86 3.58 1.75 -9.40
N GLN A 87 3.65 0.82 -10.36
CA GLN A 87 2.46 0.17 -10.92
C GLN A 87 1.88 -0.84 -9.92
N VAL A 88 2.75 -1.55 -9.20
CA VAL A 88 2.33 -2.45 -8.11
C VAL A 88 1.66 -1.66 -6.99
N LEU A 89 2.26 -0.54 -6.59
CA LEU A 89 1.69 0.33 -5.54
C LEU A 89 0.29 0.83 -5.92
N ALA A 90 0.07 1.16 -7.18
CA ALA A 90 -1.23 1.64 -7.66
C ALA A 90 -2.34 0.60 -7.53
N ARG A 91 -2.00 -0.68 -7.43
CA ARG A 91 -2.95 -1.80 -7.25
C ARG A 91 -3.20 -2.15 -5.80
N LEU A 92 -2.43 -1.60 -4.89
CA LEU A 92 -2.53 -1.88 -3.46
C LEU A 92 -3.36 -0.80 -2.77
N ASP A 93 -3.94 -1.17 -1.64
CA ASP A 93 -4.67 -0.24 -0.79
C ASP A 93 -3.69 0.75 -0.15
N GLU A 94 -3.81 2.02 -0.48
CA GLU A 94 -2.94 3.08 0.04
C GLU A 94 -3.03 3.26 1.56
N GLU A 95 -4.13 2.80 2.18
CA GLU A 95 -4.28 2.82 3.64
C GLU A 95 -3.41 1.75 4.32
N LYS A 96 -3.06 0.69 3.60
CA LYS A 96 -2.32 -0.47 4.13
C LYS A 96 -0.87 -0.53 3.68
N PHE A 97 -0.53 0.10 2.58
CA PHE A 97 0.82 0.03 2.00
C PHE A 97 1.43 1.42 1.85
N LEU A 98 2.73 1.49 2.02
CA LEU A 98 3.47 2.75 1.96
C LEU A 98 4.81 2.55 1.25
N ARG A 99 5.10 3.41 0.31
CA ARG A 99 6.44 3.46 -0.30
C ARG A 99 7.37 4.18 0.66
N ILE A 100 8.53 3.58 0.96
CA ILE A 100 9.51 4.11 1.93
C ILE A 100 10.87 4.41 1.33
N SER A 101 11.06 4.06 0.06
CA SER A 101 12.25 4.39 -0.72
C SER A 101 11.93 4.26 -2.19
N ASN A 102 12.90 4.55 -3.05
CA ASN A 102 12.72 4.35 -4.49
C ASN A 102 12.54 2.88 -4.85
N SER A 103 12.96 1.97 -3.98
CA SER A 103 12.97 0.53 -4.25
C SER A 103 12.09 -0.32 -3.33
N VAL A 104 11.46 0.25 -2.31
CA VAL A 104 10.72 -0.55 -1.32
C VAL A 104 9.35 0.02 -1.00
N ILE A 105 8.35 -0.88 -0.98
CA ILE A 105 7.01 -0.66 -0.44
C ILE A 105 6.84 -1.59 0.76
N ILE A 106 6.29 -1.10 1.86
CA ILE A 106 5.98 -1.90 3.04
C ILE A 106 4.47 -2.06 3.24
N ALA A 107 4.09 -3.18 3.86
CA ALA A 107 2.78 -3.32 4.48
C ALA A 107 2.88 -2.71 5.88
N LYS A 108 2.11 -1.67 6.15
CA LYS A 108 2.20 -0.93 7.43
C LYS A 108 1.99 -1.83 8.64
N SER A 109 1.06 -2.76 8.56
CA SER A 109 0.75 -3.68 9.66
C SER A 109 1.83 -4.72 9.93
N LYS A 110 2.80 -4.86 9.05
CA LYS A 110 3.89 -5.85 9.15
C LYS A 110 5.19 -5.26 9.69
N VAL A 111 5.20 -4.00 10.06
CA VAL A 111 6.34 -3.35 10.71
C VAL A 111 6.33 -3.72 12.20
N GLN A 112 7.42 -4.32 12.66
CA GLN A 112 7.58 -4.71 14.06
C GLN A 112 8.38 -3.71 14.87
N ARG A 113 9.42 -3.12 14.27
CA ARG A 113 10.27 -2.13 14.95
C ARG A 113 10.60 -0.98 14.03
N ILE A 114 10.69 0.19 14.60
CA ILE A 114 11.10 1.41 13.92
C ILE A 114 12.31 1.95 14.69
N THR A 115 13.48 1.92 14.05
CA THR A 115 14.72 2.39 14.65
C THR A 115 15.15 3.69 13.99
N PRO A 116 15.13 4.82 14.71
CA PRO A 116 15.60 6.09 14.14
C PRO A 116 17.12 6.07 13.96
N THR A 117 17.60 6.82 12.98
CA THR A 117 19.03 7.04 12.75
C THR A 117 19.36 8.52 12.87
N LEU A 118 20.65 8.83 12.91
CA LEU A 118 21.11 10.22 13.01
C LEU A 118 21.01 11.00 11.69
N SER A 119 20.71 10.33 10.57
CA SER A 119 20.76 10.93 9.23
C SER A 119 19.39 11.12 8.57
N MET A 120 18.35 11.35 9.36
CA MET A 120 16.96 11.49 8.87
C MET A 120 16.50 10.25 8.07
N LYS A 121 16.77 9.08 8.61
CA LYS A 121 16.35 7.79 8.08
C LYS A 121 15.80 6.95 9.22
N PHE A 122 15.01 5.94 8.85
CA PHE A 122 14.60 4.90 9.79
C PHE A 122 15.05 3.55 9.25
N ILE A 123 15.33 2.64 10.17
CA ILE A 123 15.50 1.23 9.84
C ILE A 123 14.29 0.50 10.40
N LEU A 124 13.56 -0.19 9.53
CA LEU A 124 12.39 -0.96 9.94
C LEU A 124 12.74 -2.43 10.03
N THR A 125 12.30 -3.08 11.10
CA THR A 125 12.33 -4.54 11.20
C THR A 125 10.95 -5.04 10.86
N MET A 126 10.85 -5.84 9.82
CA MET A 126 9.59 -6.39 9.33
C MET A 126 9.23 -7.71 10.02
N ALA A 127 8.01 -8.18 9.83
CA ALA A 127 7.48 -9.38 10.47
C ALA A 127 8.29 -10.65 10.16
N ASP A 128 8.99 -10.71 9.04
CA ASP A 128 9.87 -11.82 8.66
C ASP A 128 11.31 -11.65 9.18
N GLY A 129 11.58 -10.61 9.94
CA GLY A 129 12.92 -10.28 10.43
C GLY A 129 13.76 -9.47 9.47
N ALA A 130 13.29 -9.22 8.26
CA ALA A 130 14.00 -8.39 7.28
C ALA A 130 14.11 -6.94 7.76
N LYS A 131 15.22 -6.30 7.44
CA LYS A 131 15.44 -4.89 7.72
C LYS A 131 15.39 -4.09 6.43
N VAL A 132 14.58 -3.04 6.43
CA VAL A 132 14.42 -2.15 5.27
C VAL A 132 14.58 -0.70 5.71
N ASP A 133 15.11 0.13 4.81
CA ASP A 133 15.42 1.51 5.13
C ASP A 133 14.35 2.45 4.60
N VAL A 134 13.88 3.36 5.48
CA VAL A 134 13.14 4.54 5.06
C VAL A 134 14.18 5.59 4.69
N THR A 135 14.28 5.93 3.41
CA THR A 135 15.27 6.88 2.94
C THR A 135 14.86 8.32 3.25
N ARG A 136 15.83 9.25 3.18
CA ARG A 136 15.61 10.65 3.52
C ARG A 136 14.44 11.29 2.77
N SER A 137 14.26 10.97 1.48
CA SER A 137 13.17 11.51 0.66
C SER A 137 11.79 11.11 1.15
N TYR A 138 11.70 10.01 1.87
CA TYR A 138 10.45 9.45 2.39
C TYR A 138 10.29 9.62 3.90
N TYR A 139 11.23 10.28 4.54
CA TYR A 139 11.27 10.45 6.00
C TYR A 139 9.99 11.08 6.57
N TYR A 140 9.58 12.22 6.03
CA TYR A 140 8.41 12.94 6.54
C TYR A 140 7.09 12.24 6.20
N ILE A 141 7.01 11.65 5.00
CA ILE A 141 5.85 10.86 4.58
C ILE A 141 5.65 9.68 5.53
N PHE A 142 6.74 9.00 5.87
CA PHE A 142 6.72 7.88 6.82
C PHE A 142 6.29 8.33 8.21
N LYS A 143 6.85 9.40 8.73
CA LYS A 143 6.49 9.95 10.04
C LYS A 143 5.00 10.27 10.12
N GLU A 144 4.47 10.94 9.11
CA GLU A 144 3.05 11.29 9.04
C GLU A 144 2.18 10.03 9.01
N ALA A 145 2.52 9.06 8.18
CA ALA A 145 1.76 7.82 8.04
C ALA A 145 1.68 7.01 9.34
N PHE A 146 2.74 7.05 10.16
CA PHE A 146 2.80 6.32 11.43
C PHE A 146 2.50 7.20 12.65
N GLY A 147 2.22 8.48 12.46
CA GLY A 147 1.89 9.40 13.55
C GLY A 147 3.02 9.64 14.55
N ILE A 148 4.25 9.66 14.08
CA ILE A 148 5.42 9.83 14.95
C ILE A 148 6.20 11.11 14.67
#